data_fbd7f3740378214a46cdb8e674333ef7
#
_entry.id   fbd7f3740378214a46cdb8e674333ef7
#
_cell.length_a   1.000
_cell.length_b   1.000
_cell.length_c   1.000
_cell.angle_alpha   90.00
_cell.angle_beta   90.00
_cell.angle_gamma   90.00
#
_symmetry.space_group_name_H-M   'P 1'
#
loop_
_entity.id
_entity.type
_entity.pdbx_description
1 polymer ?
#
loop_
_entity_poly.entity_id
_entity_poly.type
_entity_poly.pdbx_seq_one_letter_code
_entity_poly.pdbx_strand_id
1 'polypeptide(L)'
;MKRFFKDFFIYGFASVFGKMAAVFLIPVYTSILTKEEYGAMAMITAFKGIIDLFSNLNIHSGISRDYYEIKDDRKRLVSTGLISILTCAFIVLCIISAFSHYITDDLLEIPKYYWAFMVMAMSIPAGSTMSYFSILTRYKKKPTLFTVGNILQLIIQIGISIVGVVVLRKGIISIFIGILCGEIFSILYFGYINRSDIGVTFKKEYLYKALKFSIPTLPAILAGWLDSSLGQVLIGKYVSMAELGVYSLALSLSSVFTLVSTAFQNVWSPFLYENYKKNNFNNEAKKLFSTFCLALILITISVSTLAPELILLLSNRGYLDASIYFPLLCIPMSVYLLFPFASSGVSISRDTKYIGISYVGGSLLNVVLMFLLLQHLSILAVPIALCVSRIFTFFFLYVVSNKKIELKLPIDLIGVLTLVAVFIFLLNYYKTGLLIRVCTFVCLSSLVCCYIQYRYNYMSVIRLQIIELIHKRKKVS
;
A
#
# COMPACT_ATOMS: atom_id res chain seq x y z
N MET A 1 9.17 18.70 -20.35
CA MET A 1 8.38 18.95 -19.14
C MET A 1 6.87 18.71 -19.32
N LYS A 2 6.13 19.38 -20.26
CA LYS A 2 4.67 19.18 -20.45
C LYS A 2 4.24 17.70 -20.64
N ARG A 3 4.98 16.90 -21.43
CA ARG A 3 4.70 15.49 -21.67
C ARG A 3 4.90 14.64 -20.40
N PHE A 4 5.94 14.92 -19.60
CA PHE A 4 6.21 14.26 -18.34
C PHE A 4 5.07 14.48 -17.32
N PHE A 5 4.61 15.72 -17.15
CA PHE A 5 3.47 16.02 -16.27
C PHE A 5 2.18 15.35 -16.74
N LYS A 6 1.93 15.35 -18.06
CA LYS A 6 0.77 14.67 -18.64
C LYS A 6 0.80 13.16 -18.33
N ASP A 7 1.92 12.50 -18.59
CA ASP A 7 2.09 11.07 -18.34
C ASP A 7 1.97 10.75 -16.84
N PHE A 8 2.52 11.61 -15.99
CA PHE A 8 2.42 11.53 -14.53
C PHE A 8 0.95 11.56 -14.04
N PHE A 9 0.16 12.52 -14.52
CA PHE A 9 -1.27 12.61 -14.18
C PHE A 9 -2.04 11.39 -14.67
N ILE A 10 -1.74 10.88 -15.85
CA ILE A 10 -2.42 9.73 -16.44
C ILE A 10 -2.13 8.47 -15.61
N TYR A 11 -0.87 8.19 -15.25
CA TYR A 11 -0.53 7.04 -14.38
C TYR A 11 -1.06 7.19 -12.96
N GLY A 12 -1.00 8.40 -12.39
CA GLY A 12 -1.53 8.71 -11.06
C GLY A 12 -3.04 8.50 -10.99
N PHE A 13 -3.78 8.91 -12.01
CA PHE A 13 -5.23 8.77 -12.08
C PHE A 13 -5.67 7.30 -11.99
N ALA A 14 -5.01 6.39 -12.71
CA ALA A 14 -5.34 4.95 -12.65
C ALA A 14 -5.15 4.39 -11.23
N SER A 15 -4.08 4.78 -10.55
CA SER A 15 -3.81 4.33 -9.17
C SER A 15 -4.82 4.88 -8.17
N VAL A 16 -5.18 6.17 -8.29
CA VAL A 16 -6.19 6.82 -7.45
C VAL A 16 -7.56 6.18 -7.68
N PHE A 17 -7.94 6.00 -8.95
CA PHE A 17 -9.22 5.41 -9.33
C PHE A 17 -9.39 4.00 -8.75
N GLY A 18 -8.36 3.15 -8.83
CA GLY A 18 -8.41 1.79 -8.25
C GLY A 18 -8.64 1.78 -6.75
N LYS A 19 -7.98 2.68 -6.01
CA LYS A 19 -8.16 2.79 -4.55
C LYS A 19 -9.52 3.38 -4.17
N MET A 20 -10.00 4.37 -4.91
CA MET A 20 -11.34 4.91 -4.71
C MET A 20 -12.40 3.84 -4.97
N ALA A 21 -12.25 3.05 -6.05
CA ALA A 21 -13.15 1.95 -6.36
C ALA A 21 -13.22 0.93 -5.21
N ALA A 22 -12.09 0.60 -4.58
CA ALA A 22 -12.07 -0.28 -3.40
C ALA A 22 -12.88 0.29 -2.23
N VAL A 23 -12.79 1.59 -1.96
CA VAL A 23 -13.59 2.26 -0.91
C VAL A 23 -15.07 2.27 -1.27
N PHE A 24 -15.44 2.52 -2.53
CA PHE A 24 -16.84 2.49 -2.98
C PHE A 24 -17.46 1.09 -2.93
N LEU A 25 -16.67 0.03 -2.97
CA LEU A 25 -17.15 -1.35 -2.83
C LEU A 25 -17.43 -1.74 -1.38
N ILE A 26 -16.90 -1.03 -0.40
CA ILE A 26 -17.13 -1.33 1.02
C ILE A 26 -18.63 -1.39 1.34
N PRO A 27 -19.46 -0.36 1.02
CA PRO A 27 -20.90 -0.41 1.31
C PRO A 27 -21.60 -1.60 0.67
N VAL A 28 -21.22 -1.94 -0.56
CA VAL A 28 -21.82 -3.06 -1.29
C VAL A 28 -21.51 -4.39 -0.62
N TYR A 29 -20.26 -4.62 -0.28
CA TYR A 29 -19.83 -5.89 0.32
C TYR A 29 -20.31 -6.02 1.76
N THR A 30 -20.22 -4.97 2.57
CA THR A 30 -20.63 -5.02 3.99
C THR A 30 -22.14 -5.06 4.19
N SER A 31 -22.95 -4.67 3.19
CA SER A 31 -24.42 -4.81 3.26
C SER A 31 -24.91 -6.22 2.96
N ILE A 32 -24.13 -7.05 2.26
CA ILE A 32 -24.55 -8.37 1.78
C ILE A 32 -23.76 -9.49 2.45
N LEU A 33 -22.44 -9.32 2.57
CA LEU A 33 -21.58 -10.32 3.19
C LEU A 33 -21.65 -10.23 4.72
N THR A 34 -21.58 -11.38 5.37
CA THR A 34 -21.35 -11.43 6.82
C THR A 34 -19.93 -10.97 7.16
N LYS A 35 -19.69 -10.62 8.43
CA LYS A 35 -18.33 -10.27 8.91
C LYS A 35 -17.35 -11.40 8.66
N GLU A 36 -17.79 -12.64 8.86
CA GLU A 36 -16.98 -13.86 8.62
C GLU A 36 -16.62 -14.01 7.14
N GLU A 37 -17.57 -13.81 6.23
CA GLU A 37 -17.31 -13.84 4.79
C GLU A 37 -16.34 -12.73 4.38
N TYR A 38 -16.52 -11.51 4.89
CA TYR A 38 -15.61 -10.41 4.62
C TYR A 38 -14.20 -10.67 5.19
N GLY A 39 -14.11 -11.31 6.37
CA GLY A 39 -12.87 -11.79 6.97
C GLY A 39 -12.19 -12.87 6.13
N ALA A 40 -12.95 -13.88 5.70
CA ALA A 40 -12.43 -14.95 4.85
C ALA A 40 -11.91 -14.41 3.50
N MET A 41 -12.61 -13.45 2.89
CA MET A 41 -12.14 -12.75 1.70
C MET A 41 -10.80 -12.05 1.96
N ALA A 42 -10.67 -11.36 3.08
CA ALA A 42 -9.44 -10.66 3.46
C ALA A 42 -8.29 -11.65 3.68
N MET A 43 -8.55 -12.78 4.35
CA MET A 43 -7.56 -13.82 4.61
C MET A 43 -7.06 -14.47 3.32
N ILE A 44 -7.97 -14.85 2.43
CA ILE A 44 -7.62 -15.42 1.12
C ILE A 44 -6.80 -14.40 0.31
N THR A 45 -7.17 -13.14 0.33
CA THR A 45 -6.45 -12.06 -0.36
C THR A 45 -5.07 -11.82 0.24
N ALA A 46 -4.93 -11.85 1.56
CA ALA A 46 -3.66 -11.75 2.26
C ALA A 46 -2.73 -12.92 1.90
N PHE A 47 -3.26 -14.15 1.87
CA PHE A 47 -2.53 -15.34 1.48
C PHE A 47 -2.12 -15.32 0.00
N LYS A 48 -2.99 -14.82 -0.90
CA LYS A 48 -2.63 -14.59 -2.31
C LYS A 48 -1.37 -13.74 -2.45
N GLY A 49 -1.20 -12.72 -1.62
CA GLY A 49 -0.04 -11.82 -1.68
C GLY A 49 1.31 -12.52 -1.52
N ILE A 50 1.42 -13.53 -0.64
CA ILE A 50 2.64 -14.33 -0.50
C ILE A 50 2.81 -15.31 -1.67
N ILE A 51 1.72 -15.88 -2.14
CA ILE A 51 1.75 -16.80 -3.30
C ILE A 51 2.21 -16.05 -4.55
N ASP A 52 1.72 -14.84 -4.79
CA ASP A 52 2.11 -14.00 -5.92
C ASP A 52 3.62 -13.69 -5.91
N LEU A 53 4.25 -13.57 -4.73
CA LEU A 53 5.69 -13.40 -4.61
C LEU A 53 6.46 -14.60 -5.18
N PHE A 54 6.06 -15.81 -4.81
CA PHE A 54 6.68 -17.02 -5.29
C PHE A 54 6.33 -17.35 -6.74
N SER A 55 5.15 -16.96 -7.23
CA SER A 55 4.69 -17.23 -8.59
C SER A 55 5.45 -16.48 -9.67
N ASN A 56 5.98 -15.30 -9.36
CA ASN A 56 6.68 -14.47 -10.34
C ASN A 56 8.17 -14.21 -10.00
N LEU A 57 8.62 -14.51 -8.77
CA LEU A 57 9.99 -14.34 -8.27
C LEU A 57 10.58 -12.95 -8.59
N ASN A 58 9.73 -11.95 -8.75
CA ASN A 58 10.09 -10.60 -9.18
C ASN A 58 10.89 -10.56 -10.51
N ILE A 59 10.75 -11.58 -11.37
CA ILE A 59 11.47 -11.71 -12.66
C ILE A 59 11.28 -10.47 -13.53
N HIS A 60 10.08 -9.87 -13.48
CA HIS A 60 9.79 -8.66 -14.24
C HIS A 60 10.75 -7.51 -13.92
N SER A 61 11.26 -7.38 -12.70
CA SER A 61 12.23 -6.35 -12.33
C SER A 61 13.60 -6.58 -12.98
N GLY A 62 14.03 -7.85 -13.09
CA GLY A 62 15.25 -8.22 -13.81
C GLY A 62 15.15 -7.94 -15.31
N ILE A 63 14.04 -8.36 -15.93
CA ILE A 63 13.77 -8.08 -17.36
C ILE A 63 13.70 -6.57 -17.63
N SER A 64 13.13 -5.81 -16.70
CA SER A 64 12.99 -4.35 -16.79
C SER A 64 14.30 -3.63 -16.96
N ARG A 65 15.29 -4.07 -16.20
CA ARG A 65 16.63 -3.48 -16.23
C ARG A 65 17.25 -3.59 -17.63
N ASP A 66 17.14 -4.77 -18.23
CA ASP A 66 17.78 -5.07 -19.50
C ASP A 66 16.95 -4.64 -20.73
N TYR A 67 15.67 -4.26 -20.52
CA TYR A 67 14.71 -3.93 -21.59
C TYR A 67 15.18 -2.83 -22.54
N TYR A 68 15.87 -1.80 -22.02
CA TYR A 68 16.38 -0.68 -22.83
C TYR A 68 17.79 -0.89 -23.34
N GLU A 69 18.55 -1.80 -22.70
CA GLU A 69 19.92 -2.11 -23.09
C GLU A 69 19.94 -3.11 -24.26
N ILE A 70 19.09 -4.14 -24.20
CA ILE A 70 19.02 -5.21 -25.24
C ILE A 70 17.97 -4.84 -26.27
N LYS A 71 18.35 -4.08 -27.30
CA LYS A 71 17.42 -3.64 -28.36
C LYS A 71 17.21 -4.70 -29.46
N ASP A 72 18.27 -5.35 -29.91
CA ASP A 72 18.26 -6.25 -31.06
C ASP A 72 17.61 -7.62 -30.73
N ASP A 73 17.75 -8.10 -29.49
CA ASP A 73 17.22 -9.38 -29.03
C ASP A 73 16.08 -9.23 -28.02
N ARG A 74 15.40 -8.05 -28.04
CA ARG A 74 14.32 -7.70 -27.08
C ARG A 74 13.20 -8.71 -27.09
N LYS A 75 12.80 -9.21 -28.26
CA LYS A 75 11.76 -10.22 -28.38
C LYS A 75 12.09 -11.49 -27.61
N ARG A 76 13.34 -11.96 -27.66
CA ARG A 76 13.78 -13.13 -26.89
C ARG A 76 13.84 -12.82 -25.39
N LEU A 77 14.32 -11.63 -25.01
CA LEU A 77 14.36 -11.20 -23.61
C LEU A 77 12.94 -11.22 -23.00
N VAL A 78 11.98 -10.56 -23.67
CA VAL A 78 10.59 -10.46 -23.19
C VAL A 78 9.92 -11.84 -23.18
N SER A 79 10.13 -12.65 -24.22
CA SER A 79 9.57 -14.01 -24.31
C SER A 79 10.15 -14.93 -23.22
N THR A 80 11.45 -14.84 -22.94
CA THR A 80 12.08 -15.57 -21.83
C THR A 80 11.46 -15.21 -20.48
N GLY A 81 11.25 -13.92 -20.23
CA GLY A 81 10.58 -13.46 -19.00
C GLY A 81 9.16 -14.00 -18.87
N LEU A 82 8.37 -13.93 -19.94
CA LEU A 82 7.00 -14.44 -19.98
C LEU A 82 6.93 -15.94 -19.71
N ILE A 83 7.72 -16.73 -20.44
CA ILE A 83 7.77 -18.20 -20.29
C ILE A 83 8.18 -18.55 -18.85
N SER A 84 9.18 -17.86 -18.30
CA SER A 84 9.66 -18.11 -16.93
C SER A 84 8.60 -17.82 -15.88
N ILE A 85 7.90 -16.69 -16.00
CA ILE A 85 6.83 -16.30 -15.08
C ILE A 85 5.65 -17.30 -15.19
N LEU A 86 5.23 -17.65 -16.40
CA LEU A 86 4.17 -18.66 -16.62
C LEU A 86 4.54 -20.02 -16.03
N THR A 87 5.77 -20.47 -16.23
CA THR A 87 6.25 -21.74 -15.68
C THR A 87 6.25 -21.71 -14.15
N CYS A 88 6.82 -20.67 -13.53
CA CYS A 88 6.79 -20.52 -12.08
C CYS A 88 5.38 -20.46 -11.53
N ALA A 89 4.50 -19.65 -12.13
CA ALA A 89 3.13 -19.48 -11.69
C ALA A 89 2.32 -20.78 -11.83
N PHE A 90 2.58 -21.58 -12.88
CA PHE A 90 1.93 -22.86 -13.07
C PHE A 90 2.42 -23.92 -12.07
N ILE A 91 3.72 -23.94 -11.77
CA ILE A 91 4.28 -24.81 -10.72
C ILE A 91 3.66 -24.46 -9.37
N VAL A 92 3.58 -23.17 -9.03
CA VAL A 92 2.96 -22.71 -7.79
C VAL A 92 1.49 -23.07 -7.74
N LEU A 93 0.74 -22.88 -8.84
CA LEU A 93 -0.66 -23.31 -8.94
C LEU A 93 -0.80 -24.82 -8.69
N CYS A 94 0.03 -25.68 -9.30
CA CYS A 94 0.00 -27.11 -9.07
C CYS A 94 0.25 -27.48 -7.61
N ILE A 95 1.25 -26.84 -6.96
CA ILE A 95 1.55 -27.05 -5.56
C ILE A 95 0.37 -26.64 -4.68
N ILE A 96 -0.17 -25.41 -4.88
CA ILE A 96 -1.31 -24.90 -4.10
C ILE A 96 -2.54 -25.79 -4.31
N SER A 97 -2.80 -26.27 -5.52
CA SER A 97 -3.93 -27.16 -5.81
C SER A 97 -3.75 -28.53 -5.16
N ALA A 98 -2.53 -29.10 -5.17
CA ALA A 98 -2.24 -30.37 -4.52
C ALA A 98 -2.42 -30.33 -3.01
N PHE A 99 -2.06 -29.19 -2.37
CA PHE A 99 -2.18 -28.96 -0.92
C PHE A 99 -3.41 -28.14 -0.54
N SER A 100 -4.36 -27.95 -1.44
CA SER A 100 -5.49 -27.04 -1.25
C SER A 100 -6.33 -27.36 -0.01
N HIS A 101 -6.66 -28.64 0.23
CA HIS A 101 -7.38 -29.08 1.42
C HIS A 101 -6.58 -28.80 2.71
N TYR A 102 -5.31 -29.16 2.74
CA TYR A 102 -4.46 -28.87 3.90
C TYR A 102 -4.38 -27.35 4.18
N ILE A 103 -4.29 -26.54 3.12
CA ILE A 103 -4.23 -25.08 3.26
C ILE A 103 -5.56 -24.52 3.77
N THR A 104 -6.69 -24.98 3.23
CA THR A 104 -8.01 -24.45 3.62
C THR A 104 -8.49 -24.98 4.96
N ASP A 105 -8.25 -26.26 5.26
CA ASP A 105 -8.85 -26.93 6.41
C ASP A 105 -7.97 -26.79 7.67
N ASP A 106 -6.64 -26.99 7.51
CA ASP A 106 -5.72 -27.02 8.67
C ASP A 106 -4.93 -25.69 8.84
N LEU A 107 -4.46 -25.09 7.72
CA LEU A 107 -3.60 -23.92 7.81
C LEU A 107 -4.39 -22.64 8.03
N LEU A 108 -5.42 -22.38 7.21
CA LEU A 108 -6.23 -21.16 7.23
C LEU A 108 -7.55 -21.33 7.99
N GLU A 109 -7.98 -22.56 8.26
CA GLU A 109 -9.22 -22.91 8.97
C GLU A 109 -10.48 -22.33 8.33
N ILE A 110 -10.56 -22.38 6.97
CA ILE A 110 -11.65 -21.85 6.15
C ILE A 110 -12.26 -22.90 5.21
N PRO A 111 -12.58 -24.14 5.64
CA PRO A 111 -13.06 -25.20 4.76
C PRO A 111 -14.33 -24.79 3.98
N LYS A 112 -15.22 -24.01 4.59
CA LYS A 112 -16.43 -23.47 3.98
C LYS A 112 -16.15 -22.68 2.69
N TYR A 113 -14.97 -22.08 2.56
CA TYR A 113 -14.60 -21.18 1.47
C TYR A 113 -13.62 -21.82 0.47
N TYR A 114 -13.52 -23.16 0.48
CA TYR A 114 -12.62 -23.93 -0.39
C TYR A 114 -12.72 -23.51 -1.85
N TRP A 115 -13.93 -23.41 -2.40
CA TRP A 115 -14.10 -23.04 -3.81
C TRP A 115 -13.69 -21.59 -4.11
N ALA A 116 -13.88 -20.67 -3.16
CA ALA A 116 -13.40 -19.31 -3.31
C ALA A 116 -11.86 -19.26 -3.33
N PHE A 117 -11.22 -20.08 -2.48
CA PHE A 117 -9.77 -20.27 -2.47
C PHE A 117 -9.25 -20.88 -3.78
N MET A 118 -9.93 -21.89 -4.32
CA MET A 118 -9.54 -22.51 -5.60
C MET A 118 -9.66 -21.55 -6.79
N VAL A 119 -10.70 -20.73 -6.86
CA VAL A 119 -10.82 -19.68 -7.89
C VAL A 119 -9.70 -18.64 -7.73
N MET A 120 -9.36 -18.25 -6.50
CA MET A 120 -8.20 -17.40 -6.25
C MET A 120 -6.90 -18.07 -6.73
N ALA A 121 -6.70 -19.36 -6.45
CA ALA A 121 -5.52 -20.09 -6.90
C ALA A 121 -5.42 -20.11 -8.44
N MET A 122 -6.53 -20.32 -9.14
CA MET A 122 -6.57 -20.23 -10.61
C MET A 122 -6.22 -18.83 -11.14
N SER A 123 -6.40 -17.78 -10.35
CA SER A 123 -6.02 -16.43 -10.74
C SER A 123 -4.51 -16.15 -10.66
N ILE A 124 -3.70 -17.03 -10.03
CA ILE A 124 -2.26 -16.83 -9.86
C ILE A 124 -1.51 -16.69 -11.21
N PRO A 125 -1.63 -17.62 -12.16
CA PRO A 125 -0.98 -17.45 -13.47
C PRO A 125 -1.53 -16.26 -14.25
N ALA A 126 -2.83 -15.99 -14.12
CA ALA A 126 -3.45 -14.85 -14.77
C ALA A 126 -2.92 -13.51 -14.23
N GLY A 127 -2.89 -13.33 -12.91
CA GLY A 127 -2.40 -12.12 -12.26
C GLY A 127 -0.91 -11.85 -12.53
N SER A 128 -0.07 -12.91 -12.49
CA SER A 128 1.36 -12.80 -12.79
C SER A 128 1.60 -12.38 -14.24
N THR A 129 0.87 -12.97 -15.19
CA THR A 129 0.96 -12.65 -16.63
C THR A 129 0.45 -11.25 -16.94
N MET A 130 -0.71 -10.89 -16.38
CA MET A 130 -1.29 -9.55 -16.48
C MET A 130 -0.30 -8.48 -15.96
N SER A 131 0.27 -8.72 -14.78
CA SER A 131 1.25 -7.81 -14.19
C SER A 131 2.45 -7.60 -15.10
N TYR A 132 2.98 -8.67 -15.67
CA TYR A 132 4.09 -8.62 -16.61
C TYR A 132 3.77 -7.80 -17.86
N PHE A 133 2.64 -8.06 -18.52
CA PHE A 133 2.23 -7.33 -19.72
C PHE A 133 1.91 -5.86 -19.45
N SER A 134 1.33 -5.56 -18.30
CA SER A 134 1.06 -4.20 -17.85
C SER A 134 2.37 -3.41 -17.70
N ILE A 135 3.40 -4.00 -17.08
CA ILE A 135 4.72 -3.41 -16.93
C ILE A 135 5.39 -3.18 -18.30
N LEU A 136 5.33 -4.14 -19.22
CA LEU A 136 5.87 -3.97 -20.58
C LEU A 136 5.22 -2.78 -21.31
N THR A 137 3.91 -2.60 -21.16
CA THR A 137 3.18 -1.47 -21.74
C THR A 137 3.69 -0.12 -21.20
N ARG A 138 4.09 -0.05 -19.92
CA ARG A 138 4.76 1.13 -19.34
C ARG A 138 6.13 1.39 -19.97
N TYR A 139 6.92 0.32 -20.21
CA TYR A 139 8.23 0.48 -20.87
C TYR A 139 8.13 0.95 -22.31
N LYS A 140 7.06 0.61 -23.00
CA LYS A 140 6.74 1.18 -24.33
C LYS A 140 6.34 2.66 -24.29
N LYS A 141 6.30 3.28 -23.07
CA LYS A 141 5.89 4.70 -22.88
C LYS A 141 4.50 4.99 -23.46
N LYS A 142 3.55 4.06 -23.23
CA LYS A 142 2.14 4.19 -23.66
C LYS A 142 1.22 4.38 -22.45
N PRO A 143 1.26 5.54 -21.74
CA PRO A 143 0.55 5.76 -20.48
C PRO A 143 -0.97 5.64 -20.63
N THR A 144 -1.53 6.16 -21.72
CA THR A 144 -2.97 6.09 -21.97
C THR A 144 -3.46 4.65 -22.10
N LEU A 145 -2.77 3.80 -22.89
CA LEU A 145 -3.15 2.40 -23.04
C LEU A 145 -3.01 1.63 -21.72
N PHE A 146 -1.97 1.92 -20.95
CA PHE A 146 -1.80 1.36 -19.60
C PHE A 146 -2.98 1.74 -18.70
N THR A 147 -3.34 3.02 -18.63
CA THR A 147 -4.42 3.52 -17.78
C THR A 147 -5.78 2.97 -18.20
N VAL A 148 -6.11 3.00 -19.50
CA VAL A 148 -7.36 2.46 -20.03
C VAL A 148 -7.48 0.96 -19.72
N GLY A 149 -6.41 0.18 -19.95
CA GLY A 149 -6.44 -1.25 -19.67
C GLY A 149 -6.70 -1.57 -18.19
N ASN A 150 -6.04 -0.85 -17.27
CA ASN A 150 -6.27 -1.06 -15.82
C ASN A 150 -7.68 -0.61 -15.37
N ILE A 151 -8.21 0.48 -15.94
CA ILE A 151 -9.58 0.94 -15.62
C ILE A 151 -10.61 -0.08 -16.15
N LEU A 152 -10.47 -0.55 -17.37
CA LEU A 152 -11.37 -1.58 -17.95
C LEU A 152 -11.32 -2.88 -17.13
N GLN A 153 -10.11 -3.31 -16.73
CA GLN A 153 -9.95 -4.44 -15.82
C GLN A 153 -10.78 -4.28 -14.55
N LEU A 154 -10.63 -3.12 -13.88
CA LEU A 154 -11.37 -2.84 -12.66
C LEU A 154 -12.88 -2.81 -12.88
N ILE A 155 -13.36 -2.23 -13.98
CA ILE A 155 -14.78 -2.20 -14.31
C ILE A 155 -15.32 -3.61 -14.49
N ILE A 156 -14.62 -4.50 -15.22
CA ILE A 156 -15.02 -5.88 -15.43
C ILE A 156 -15.00 -6.65 -14.10
N GLN A 157 -13.91 -6.52 -13.32
CA GLN A 157 -13.78 -7.15 -12.02
C GLN A 157 -14.93 -6.76 -11.10
N ILE A 158 -15.18 -5.45 -10.95
CA ILE A 158 -16.22 -4.88 -10.09
C ILE A 158 -17.61 -5.28 -10.58
N GLY A 159 -17.86 -5.18 -11.89
CA GLY A 159 -19.14 -5.51 -12.48
C GLY A 159 -19.52 -6.96 -12.23
N ILE A 160 -18.61 -7.90 -12.49
CA ILE A 160 -18.83 -9.34 -12.26
C ILE A 160 -18.98 -9.61 -10.75
N SER A 161 -18.14 -8.99 -9.90
CA SER A 161 -18.22 -9.15 -8.46
C SER A 161 -19.56 -8.67 -7.92
N ILE A 162 -20.04 -7.49 -8.33
CA ILE A 162 -21.32 -6.95 -7.90
C ILE A 162 -22.47 -7.85 -8.37
N VAL A 163 -22.52 -8.23 -9.65
CA VAL A 163 -23.55 -9.14 -10.16
C VAL A 163 -23.56 -10.45 -9.37
N GLY A 164 -22.39 -11.03 -9.13
CA GLY A 164 -22.30 -12.28 -8.40
C GLY A 164 -22.67 -12.19 -6.92
N VAL A 165 -22.29 -11.11 -6.23
CA VAL A 165 -22.58 -10.91 -4.81
C VAL A 165 -24.02 -10.44 -4.61
N VAL A 166 -24.48 -9.43 -5.39
CA VAL A 166 -25.78 -8.76 -5.18
C VAL A 166 -26.91 -9.53 -5.82
N VAL A 167 -26.77 -9.91 -7.10
CA VAL A 167 -27.86 -10.52 -7.89
C VAL A 167 -27.89 -12.03 -7.68
N LEU A 168 -26.73 -12.70 -7.84
CA LEU A 168 -26.65 -14.17 -7.76
C LEU A 168 -26.50 -14.70 -6.34
N ARG A 169 -26.14 -13.82 -5.36
CA ARG A 169 -25.95 -14.15 -3.94
C ARG A 169 -24.98 -15.32 -3.70
N LYS A 170 -23.95 -15.43 -4.53
CA LYS A 170 -22.94 -16.52 -4.44
C LYS A 170 -21.83 -16.23 -3.42
N GLY A 171 -21.93 -15.14 -2.63
CA GLY A 171 -20.94 -14.78 -1.62
C GLY A 171 -19.58 -14.42 -2.19
N ILE A 172 -18.51 -14.68 -1.41
CA ILE A 172 -17.15 -14.25 -1.73
C ILE A 172 -16.54 -14.91 -2.97
N ILE A 173 -17.02 -16.08 -3.40
CA ILE A 173 -16.52 -16.73 -4.62
C ILE A 173 -16.69 -15.83 -5.85
N SER A 174 -17.77 -15.05 -5.89
CA SER A 174 -18.06 -14.12 -6.98
C SER A 174 -17.00 -13.01 -7.10
N ILE A 175 -16.41 -12.62 -5.98
CA ILE A 175 -15.37 -11.60 -5.95
C ILE A 175 -14.10 -12.13 -6.62
N PHE A 176 -13.71 -13.37 -6.31
CA PHE A 176 -12.54 -14.02 -6.92
C PHE A 176 -12.78 -14.37 -8.38
N ILE A 177 -14.01 -14.74 -8.78
CA ILE A 177 -14.38 -14.88 -10.20
C ILE A 177 -14.24 -13.54 -10.92
N GLY A 178 -14.70 -12.45 -10.32
CA GLY A 178 -14.53 -11.09 -10.87
C GLY A 178 -13.06 -10.72 -11.06
N ILE A 179 -12.20 -11.03 -10.08
CA ILE A 179 -10.75 -10.81 -10.16
C ILE A 179 -10.17 -11.61 -11.34
N LEU A 180 -10.46 -12.91 -11.42
CA LEU A 180 -9.98 -13.80 -12.48
C LEU A 180 -10.40 -13.29 -13.87
N CYS A 181 -11.67 -12.94 -14.04
CA CYS A 181 -12.17 -12.43 -15.33
C CYS A 181 -11.52 -11.09 -15.71
N GLY A 182 -11.32 -10.19 -14.74
CA GLY A 182 -10.60 -8.94 -14.97
C GLY A 182 -9.15 -9.16 -15.37
N GLU A 183 -8.46 -10.10 -14.73
CA GLU A 183 -7.07 -10.49 -15.07
C GLU A 183 -6.99 -11.11 -16.47
N ILE A 184 -7.91 -12.01 -16.82
CA ILE A 184 -7.98 -12.62 -18.16
C ILE A 184 -8.22 -11.54 -19.23
N PHE A 185 -9.16 -10.63 -19.01
CA PHE A 185 -9.37 -9.49 -19.91
C PHE A 185 -8.09 -8.68 -20.11
N SER A 186 -7.39 -8.39 -19.02
CA SER A 186 -6.14 -7.64 -19.08
C SER A 186 -5.03 -8.37 -19.82
N ILE A 187 -4.94 -9.70 -19.69
CA ILE A 187 -4.01 -10.51 -20.49
C ILE A 187 -4.29 -10.35 -21.96
N LEU A 188 -5.55 -10.44 -22.38
CA LEU A 188 -5.95 -10.28 -23.79
C LEU A 188 -5.64 -8.86 -24.27
N TYR A 189 -6.00 -7.84 -23.52
CA TYR A 189 -5.80 -6.44 -23.87
C TYR A 189 -4.32 -6.07 -23.96
N PHE A 190 -3.54 -6.29 -22.90
CA PHE A 190 -2.12 -5.96 -22.88
C PHE A 190 -1.28 -6.92 -23.73
N GLY A 191 -1.70 -8.20 -23.86
CA GLY A 191 -1.10 -9.16 -24.75
C GLY A 191 -1.19 -8.72 -26.20
N TYR A 192 -2.36 -8.23 -26.65
CA TYR A 192 -2.54 -7.65 -27.98
C TYR A 192 -1.64 -6.44 -28.23
N ILE A 193 -1.50 -5.53 -27.24
CA ILE A 193 -0.62 -4.35 -27.33
C ILE A 193 0.86 -4.76 -27.41
N ASN A 194 1.25 -5.84 -26.74
CA ASN A 194 2.63 -6.28 -26.65
C ASN A 194 2.99 -7.41 -27.62
N ARG A 195 2.06 -7.84 -28.49
CA ARG A 195 2.22 -8.99 -29.42
C ARG A 195 3.49 -8.97 -30.28
N SER A 196 3.98 -7.77 -30.63
CA SER A 196 5.22 -7.62 -31.40
C SER A 196 6.46 -8.07 -30.66
N ASP A 197 6.46 -7.96 -29.33
CA ASP A 197 7.60 -8.28 -28.47
C ASP A 197 7.51 -9.68 -27.86
N ILE A 198 6.41 -10.40 -28.13
CA ILE A 198 6.16 -11.74 -27.62
C ILE A 198 6.48 -12.77 -28.71
N GLY A 199 7.13 -13.86 -28.32
CA GLY A 199 7.41 -15.01 -29.16
C GLY A 199 7.56 -16.28 -28.34
N VAL A 200 7.83 -17.39 -29.00
CA VAL A 200 8.05 -18.69 -28.35
C VAL A 200 9.56 -18.99 -28.29
N THR A 201 10.33 -17.99 -27.87
CA THR A 201 11.80 -18.11 -27.82
C THR A 201 12.28 -17.96 -26.38
N PHE A 202 13.14 -18.86 -25.96
CA PHE A 202 13.70 -18.90 -24.62
C PHE A 202 15.24 -18.88 -24.66
N LYS A 203 15.85 -18.06 -23.82
CA LYS A 203 17.31 -17.96 -23.67
C LYS A 203 17.70 -18.03 -22.20
N LYS A 204 18.31 -19.13 -21.79
CA LYS A 204 18.69 -19.40 -20.40
C LYS A 204 19.55 -18.29 -19.79
N GLU A 205 20.41 -17.64 -20.60
CA GLU A 205 21.24 -16.54 -20.16
C GLU A 205 20.42 -15.32 -19.64
N TYR A 206 19.33 -14.99 -20.32
CA TYR A 206 18.45 -13.89 -19.91
C TYR A 206 17.69 -14.20 -18.61
N LEU A 207 17.24 -15.45 -18.46
CA LEU A 207 16.64 -15.89 -17.21
C LEU A 207 17.66 -15.80 -16.05
N TYR A 208 18.89 -16.30 -16.26
CA TYR A 208 19.92 -16.25 -15.24
C TYR A 208 20.23 -14.81 -14.81
N LYS A 209 20.38 -13.89 -15.76
CA LYS A 209 20.59 -12.45 -15.47
C LYS A 209 19.43 -11.85 -14.70
N ALA A 210 18.19 -12.16 -15.11
CA ALA A 210 16.99 -11.67 -14.43
C ALA A 210 16.90 -12.20 -12.99
N LEU A 211 17.12 -13.50 -12.76
CA LEU A 211 17.10 -14.11 -11.42
C LEU A 211 18.24 -13.60 -10.53
N LYS A 212 19.43 -13.42 -11.07
CA LYS A 212 20.58 -12.84 -10.34
C LYS A 212 20.25 -11.44 -9.79
N PHE A 213 19.40 -10.69 -10.50
CA PHE A 213 18.93 -9.37 -10.04
C PHE A 213 17.74 -9.48 -9.10
N SER A 214 16.74 -10.32 -9.42
CA SER A 214 15.48 -10.36 -8.71
C SER A 214 15.52 -11.13 -7.39
N ILE A 215 16.24 -12.26 -7.30
CA ILE A 215 16.31 -13.07 -6.07
C ILE A 215 16.79 -12.27 -4.85
N PRO A 216 17.87 -11.44 -4.93
CA PRO A 216 18.29 -10.61 -3.81
C PRO A 216 17.25 -9.59 -3.32
N THR A 217 16.23 -9.27 -4.13
CA THR A 217 15.16 -8.33 -3.75
C THR A 217 14.00 -9.03 -3.02
N LEU A 218 13.89 -10.36 -3.12
CA LEU A 218 12.78 -11.12 -2.51
C LEU A 218 12.65 -10.94 -0.99
N PRO A 219 13.74 -10.91 -0.19
CA PRO A 219 13.62 -10.68 1.25
C PRO A 219 12.95 -9.35 1.58
N ALA A 220 13.21 -8.28 0.82
CA ALA A 220 12.58 -6.99 1.05
C ALA A 220 11.09 -6.99 0.67
N ILE A 221 10.71 -7.72 -0.39
CA ILE A 221 9.31 -7.87 -0.79
C ILE A 221 8.55 -8.73 0.24
N LEU A 222 9.18 -9.82 0.71
CA LEU A 222 8.64 -10.65 1.79
C LEU A 222 8.42 -9.85 3.07
N ALA A 223 9.39 -9.01 3.47
CA ALA A 223 9.26 -8.11 4.59
C ALA A 223 8.04 -7.18 4.43
N GLY A 224 7.81 -6.64 3.24
CA GLY A 224 6.63 -5.85 2.93
C GLY A 224 5.31 -6.62 3.09
N TRP A 225 5.27 -7.90 2.69
CA TRP A 225 4.11 -8.76 2.89
C TRP A 225 3.89 -9.09 4.38
N LEU A 226 4.95 -9.40 5.12
CA LEU A 226 4.87 -9.63 6.57
C LEU A 226 4.27 -8.43 7.29
N ASP A 227 4.64 -7.22 6.91
CA ASP A 227 4.11 -5.98 7.49
C ASP A 227 2.65 -5.70 7.13
N SER A 228 2.23 -6.03 5.90
CA SER A 228 0.91 -5.64 5.40
C SER A 228 -0.16 -6.71 5.58
N SER A 229 0.22 -8.00 5.60
CA SER A 229 -0.74 -9.08 5.41
C SER A 229 -0.65 -10.20 6.45
N LEU A 230 0.51 -10.43 7.08
CA LEU A 230 0.65 -11.49 8.09
C LEU A 230 -0.32 -11.27 9.26
N GLY A 231 -0.50 -10.02 9.71
CA GLY A 231 -1.43 -9.69 10.79
C GLY A 231 -2.86 -10.12 10.49
N GLN A 232 -3.30 -10.03 9.24
CA GLN A 232 -4.64 -10.50 8.84
C GLN A 232 -4.76 -12.03 8.97
N VAL A 233 -3.73 -12.77 8.56
CA VAL A 233 -3.69 -14.24 8.71
C VAL A 233 -3.70 -14.63 10.18
N LEU A 234 -2.94 -13.94 11.02
CA LEU A 234 -2.88 -14.22 12.46
C LEU A 234 -4.21 -13.93 13.17
N ILE A 235 -4.88 -12.80 12.84
CA ILE A 235 -6.19 -12.48 13.41
C ILE A 235 -7.22 -13.54 12.99
N GLY A 236 -7.28 -13.91 11.72
CA GLY A 236 -8.24 -14.90 11.24
C GLY A 236 -8.06 -16.27 11.90
N LYS A 237 -6.80 -16.70 12.09
CA LYS A 237 -6.49 -18.00 12.68
C LYS A 237 -6.60 -18.02 14.20
N TYR A 238 -6.08 -17.03 14.90
CA TYR A 238 -5.94 -17.08 16.36
C TYR A 238 -6.99 -16.27 17.13
N VAL A 239 -7.76 -15.41 16.44
CA VAL A 239 -8.82 -14.65 17.09
C VAL A 239 -10.19 -15.06 16.54
N SER A 240 -10.59 -14.59 15.38
CA SER A 240 -11.78 -15.07 14.64
C SER A 240 -11.86 -14.45 13.24
N MET A 241 -12.60 -15.11 12.33
CA MET A 241 -12.89 -14.58 10.99
C MET A 241 -13.76 -13.32 11.05
N ALA A 242 -14.70 -13.24 11.96
CA ALA A 242 -15.56 -12.07 12.14
C ALA A 242 -14.74 -10.83 12.56
N GLU A 243 -13.82 -11.00 13.49
CA GLU A 243 -12.91 -9.92 13.93
C GLU A 243 -11.93 -9.53 12.82
N LEU A 244 -11.44 -10.48 12.04
CA LEU A 244 -10.67 -10.19 10.83
C LEU A 244 -11.47 -9.34 9.84
N GLY A 245 -12.75 -9.61 9.67
CA GLY A 245 -13.65 -8.80 8.84
C GLY A 245 -13.71 -7.35 9.30
N VAL A 246 -13.90 -7.13 10.60
CA VAL A 246 -13.93 -5.79 11.21
C VAL A 246 -12.57 -5.07 11.06
N TYR A 247 -11.48 -5.77 11.36
CA TYR A 247 -10.12 -5.23 11.20
C TYR A 247 -9.80 -4.87 9.75
N SER A 248 -10.19 -5.72 8.79
CA SER A 248 -9.93 -5.52 7.37
C SER A 248 -10.69 -4.31 6.81
N LEU A 249 -11.86 -4.00 7.35
CA LEU A 249 -12.56 -2.76 7.02
C LEU A 249 -11.76 -1.53 7.50
N ALA A 250 -11.28 -1.54 8.75
CA ALA A 250 -10.43 -0.46 9.27
C ALA A 250 -9.16 -0.28 8.43
N LEU A 251 -8.53 -1.40 8.04
CA LEU A 251 -7.35 -1.39 7.18
C LEU A 251 -7.64 -0.82 5.78
N SER A 252 -8.78 -1.20 5.19
CA SER A 252 -9.21 -0.68 3.88
C SER A 252 -9.43 0.83 3.91
N LEU A 253 -10.07 1.36 4.96
CA LEU A 253 -10.22 2.79 5.16
C LEU A 253 -8.87 3.49 5.35
N SER A 254 -7.93 2.87 6.08
CA SER A 254 -6.59 3.41 6.30
C SER A 254 -5.75 3.48 5.00
N SER A 255 -6.14 2.73 3.96
CA SER A 255 -5.44 2.75 2.66
C SER A 255 -5.48 4.12 1.96
N VAL A 256 -6.37 5.02 2.36
CA VAL A 256 -6.43 6.42 1.88
C VAL A 256 -5.09 7.13 2.11
N PHE A 257 -4.37 6.84 3.20
CA PHE A 257 -3.03 7.39 3.44
C PHE A 257 -2.03 7.03 2.34
N THR A 258 -2.20 5.89 1.68
CA THR A 258 -1.30 5.49 0.58
C THR A 258 -1.45 6.35 -0.67
N LEU A 259 -2.60 7.02 -0.88
CA LEU A 259 -2.78 8.01 -1.96
C LEU A 259 -1.88 9.22 -1.75
N VAL A 260 -1.77 9.67 -0.50
CA VAL A 260 -0.89 10.79 -0.12
C VAL A 260 0.58 10.42 -0.34
N SER A 261 0.95 9.14 -0.10
CA SER A 261 2.32 8.65 -0.27
C SER A 261 2.85 8.84 -1.68
N THR A 262 2.11 8.38 -2.68
CA THR A 262 2.55 8.43 -4.08
C THR A 262 2.70 9.88 -4.56
N ALA A 263 1.77 10.75 -4.20
CA ALA A 263 1.86 12.16 -4.53
C ALA A 263 3.09 12.82 -3.88
N PHE A 264 3.33 12.53 -2.61
CA PHE A 264 4.46 13.09 -1.87
C PHE A 264 5.81 12.62 -2.41
N GLN A 265 6.01 11.31 -2.60
CA GLN A 265 7.28 10.75 -3.09
C GLN A 265 7.70 11.34 -4.45
N ASN A 266 6.74 11.64 -5.30
CA ASN A 266 6.97 12.24 -6.61
C ASN A 266 7.48 13.70 -6.53
N VAL A 267 7.17 14.40 -5.45
CA VAL A 267 7.64 15.77 -5.21
C VAL A 267 8.95 15.76 -4.42
N TRP A 268 9.05 14.90 -3.41
CA TRP A 268 10.20 14.86 -2.51
C TRP A 268 11.49 14.43 -3.20
N SER A 269 11.47 13.38 -4.01
CA SER A 269 12.69 12.84 -4.62
C SER A 269 13.39 13.84 -5.55
N PRO A 270 12.71 14.52 -6.49
CA PRO A 270 13.35 15.58 -7.28
C PRO A 270 13.85 16.72 -6.42
N PHE A 271 13.04 17.20 -5.46
CA PHE A 271 13.43 18.28 -4.55
C PHE A 271 14.73 17.94 -3.79
N LEU A 272 14.83 16.72 -3.28
CA LEU A 272 16.01 16.24 -2.56
C LEU A 272 17.26 16.33 -3.44
N TYR A 273 17.22 15.71 -4.62
CA TYR A 273 18.41 15.62 -5.49
C TYR A 273 18.80 16.96 -6.14
N GLU A 274 17.88 17.90 -6.32
CA GLU A 274 18.17 19.21 -6.87
C GLU A 274 18.74 20.19 -5.81
N ASN A 275 18.40 19.98 -4.54
CA ASN A 275 18.65 20.98 -3.51
C ASN A 275 19.62 20.57 -2.40
N TYR A 276 20.01 19.29 -2.26
CA TYR A 276 20.81 18.79 -1.12
C TYR A 276 22.16 19.48 -0.94
N LYS A 277 22.73 20.10 -2.00
CA LYS A 277 24.01 20.86 -1.94
C LYS A 277 23.84 22.33 -1.58
N LYS A 278 22.60 22.85 -1.49
CA LYS A 278 22.35 24.26 -1.21
C LYS A 278 22.44 24.53 0.29
N ASN A 279 23.00 25.67 0.68
CA ASN A 279 23.16 26.07 2.08
C ASN A 279 21.83 26.13 2.86
N ASN A 280 20.70 26.39 2.19
CA ASN A 280 19.40 26.50 2.82
C ASN A 280 18.60 25.20 2.85
N PHE A 281 19.17 24.09 2.35
CA PHE A 281 18.48 22.79 2.20
C PHE A 281 17.85 22.29 3.50
N ASN A 282 18.61 22.34 4.63
CA ASN A 282 18.14 21.88 5.93
C ASN A 282 16.90 22.65 6.40
N ASN A 283 16.86 23.97 6.19
CA ASN A 283 15.72 24.79 6.58
C ASN A 283 14.48 24.49 5.72
N GLU A 284 14.67 24.30 4.42
CA GLU A 284 13.59 23.93 3.50
C GLU A 284 13.07 22.52 3.76
N ALA A 285 13.95 21.55 3.99
CA ALA A 285 13.59 20.17 4.36
C ALA A 285 12.81 20.13 5.68
N LYS A 286 13.26 20.90 6.70
CA LYS A 286 12.57 21.05 7.99
C LYS A 286 11.16 21.61 7.80
N LYS A 287 11.00 22.66 6.98
CA LYS A 287 9.69 23.25 6.68
C LYS A 287 8.76 22.25 5.99
N LEU A 288 9.25 21.56 4.96
CA LEU A 288 8.47 20.55 4.23
C LEU A 288 8.05 19.41 5.14
N PHE A 289 8.97 18.90 5.97
CA PHE A 289 8.66 17.87 6.96
C PHE A 289 7.58 18.31 7.94
N SER A 290 7.73 19.51 8.53
CA SER A 290 6.74 20.06 9.48
C SER A 290 5.38 20.25 8.86
N THR A 291 5.31 20.77 7.60
CA THR A 291 4.05 20.95 6.86
C THR A 291 3.38 19.62 6.64
N PHE A 292 4.17 18.63 6.23
CA PHE A 292 3.65 17.32 5.91
C PHE A 292 3.16 16.60 7.18
N CYS A 293 3.93 16.65 8.28
CA CYS A 293 3.50 16.15 9.58
C CYS A 293 2.21 16.83 10.06
N LEU A 294 2.10 18.17 9.95
CA LEU A 294 0.86 18.87 10.30
C LEU A 294 -0.33 18.33 9.51
N ALA A 295 -0.18 18.21 8.19
CA ALA A 295 -1.23 17.68 7.34
C ALA A 295 -1.63 16.25 7.77
N LEU A 296 -0.65 15.37 8.04
CA LEU A 296 -0.91 14.00 8.51
C LEU A 296 -1.61 13.98 9.87
N ILE A 297 -1.20 14.83 10.81
CA ILE A 297 -1.85 14.92 12.13
C ILE A 297 -3.29 15.40 11.97
N LEU A 298 -3.55 16.45 11.20
CA LEU A 298 -4.90 16.96 10.96
C LEU A 298 -5.79 15.94 10.24
N ILE A 299 -5.28 15.22 9.25
CA ILE A 299 -6.00 14.13 8.59
C ILE A 299 -6.30 13.02 9.61
N THR A 300 -5.32 12.62 10.43
CA THR A 300 -5.51 11.61 11.48
C THR A 300 -6.59 12.04 12.47
N ILE A 301 -6.54 13.27 12.97
CA ILE A 301 -7.57 13.82 13.86
C ILE A 301 -8.94 13.74 13.17
N SER A 302 -9.06 14.29 11.97
CA SER A 302 -10.35 14.40 11.26
C SER A 302 -10.99 13.04 11.00
N VAL A 303 -10.22 12.12 10.42
CA VAL A 303 -10.76 10.80 10.00
C VAL A 303 -10.96 9.88 11.19
N SER A 304 -10.08 9.93 12.21
CA SER A 304 -10.17 9.04 13.37
C SER A 304 -11.24 9.45 14.37
N THR A 305 -11.47 10.74 14.58
CA THR A 305 -12.57 11.21 15.46
C THR A 305 -13.95 10.96 14.87
N LEU A 306 -14.07 11.05 13.55
CA LEU A 306 -15.30 10.78 12.81
C LEU A 306 -15.37 9.34 12.28
N ALA A 307 -14.46 8.45 12.69
CA ALA A 307 -14.42 7.08 12.22
C ALA A 307 -15.73 6.31 12.45
N PRO A 308 -16.43 6.41 13.62
CA PRO A 308 -17.72 5.72 13.78
C PRO A 308 -18.76 6.18 12.78
N GLU A 309 -18.86 7.48 12.49
CA GLU A 309 -19.81 8.04 11.52
C GLU A 309 -19.44 7.63 10.08
N LEU A 310 -18.16 7.67 9.75
CA LEU A 310 -17.67 7.21 8.44
C LEU A 310 -17.96 5.72 8.23
N ILE A 311 -17.78 4.90 9.26
CA ILE A 311 -18.08 3.48 9.20
C ILE A 311 -19.60 3.24 9.04
N LEU A 312 -20.44 3.99 9.75
CA LEU A 312 -21.89 3.91 9.58
C LEU A 312 -22.37 4.36 8.20
N LEU A 313 -21.67 5.32 7.59
CA LEU A 313 -21.95 5.77 6.23
C LEU A 313 -21.55 4.75 5.17
N LEU A 314 -20.41 4.08 5.39
CA LEU A 314 -19.78 3.16 4.42
C LEU A 314 -20.09 1.68 4.69
N SER A 315 -20.70 1.34 5.84
CA SER A 315 -21.03 -0.04 6.20
C SER A 315 -22.25 -0.08 7.12
N ASN A 316 -22.43 -1.17 7.85
CA ASN A 316 -23.53 -1.33 8.79
C ASN A 316 -23.05 -1.26 10.26
N ARG A 317 -24.00 -1.20 11.21
CA ARG A 317 -23.72 -1.13 12.65
C ARG A 317 -22.84 -2.28 13.16
N GLY A 318 -22.86 -3.42 12.48
CA GLY A 318 -22.04 -4.57 12.83
C GLY A 318 -20.53 -4.30 12.79
N TYR A 319 -20.08 -3.35 11.97
CA TYR A 319 -18.66 -3.03 11.80
C TYR A 319 -18.20 -1.82 12.62
N LEU A 320 -19.01 -1.29 13.54
CA LEU A 320 -18.66 -0.10 14.35
C LEU A 320 -17.36 -0.27 15.12
N ASP A 321 -17.04 -1.47 15.58
CA ASP A 321 -15.78 -1.73 16.31
C ASP A 321 -14.53 -1.52 15.45
N ALA A 322 -14.66 -1.45 14.12
CA ALA A 322 -13.56 -1.04 13.24
C ALA A 322 -13.06 0.39 13.58
N SER A 323 -13.90 1.25 14.15
CA SER A 323 -13.52 2.60 14.58
C SER A 323 -12.51 2.60 15.72
N ILE A 324 -12.42 1.51 16.49
CA ILE A 324 -11.44 1.34 17.57
C ILE A 324 -10.05 1.13 16.98
N TYR A 325 -9.94 0.29 15.95
CA TYR A 325 -8.64 -0.07 15.34
C TYR A 325 -8.09 1.02 14.43
N PHE A 326 -8.99 1.81 13.83
CA PHE A 326 -8.64 2.79 12.80
C PHE A 326 -7.61 3.84 13.24
N PRO A 327 -7.73 4.52 14.43
CA PRO A 327 -6.72 5.48 14.88
C PRO A 327 -5.32 4.87 15.04
N LEU A 328 -5.25 3.64 15.55
CA LEU A 328 -3.97 2.93 15.69
C LEU A 328 -3.35 2.60 14.34
N LEU A 329 -4.15 2.29 13.31
CA LEU A 329 -3.66 2.05 11.95
C LEU A 329 -3.19 3.33 11.25
N CYS A 330 -3.71 4.50 11.64
CA CYS A 330 -3.25 5.78 11.10
C CYS A 330 -1.79 6.07 11.46
N ILE A 331 -1.30 5.62 12.63
CA ILE A 331 0.09 5.85 13.08
C ILE A 331 1.09 5.22 12.11
N PRO A 332 1.09 3.88 11.90
CA PRO A 332 2.08 3.24 11.03
C PRO A 332 1.96 3.69 9.58
N MET A 333 0.75 4.01 9.10
CA MET A 333 0.55 4.56 7.76
C MET A 333 1.18 5.95 7.62
N SER A 334 0.97 6.83 8.60
CA SER A 334 1.57 8.17 8.61
C SER A 334 3.10 8.12 8.75
N VAL A 335 3.63 7.29 9.64
CA VAL A 335 5.08 7.13 9.81
C VAL A 335 5.74 6.58 8.54
N TYR A 336 5.09 5.64 7.86
CA TYR A 336 5.58 5.14 6.57
C TYR A 336 5.69 6.24 5.51
N LEU A 337 4.77 7.21 5.50
CA LEU A 337 4.82 8.37 4.60
C LEU A 337 6.03 9.28 4.86
N LEU A 338 6.60 9.24 6.06
CA LEU A 338 7.77 10.03 6.45
C LEU A 338 9.11 9.34 6.11
N PHE A 339 9.12 8.08 5.69
CA PHE A 339 10.33 7.32 5.37
C PHE A 339 11.23 7.97 4.30
N PRO A 340 10.72 8.64 3.25
CA PRO A 340 11.57 9.36 2.29
C PRO A 340 12.45 10.42 2.96
N PHE A 341 11.95 11.11 3.98
CA PHE A 341 12.75 12.06 4.76
C PHE A 341 13.84 11.34 5.57
N ALA A 342 13.47 10.27 6.28
CA ALA A 342 14.42 9.50 7.08
C ALA A 342 15.55 8.88 6.23
N SER A 343 15.24 8.47 4.97
CA SER A 343 16.21 7.84 4.07
C SER A 343 17.07 8.80 3.25
N SER A 344 16.87 10.10 3.38
CA SER A 344 17.47 11.10 2.49
C SER A 344 18.99 11.04 2.43
N GLY A 345 19.69 10.99 3.58
CA GLY A 345 21.15 10.93 3.63
C GLY A 345 21.71 9.63 3.02
N VAL A 346 21.05 8.50 3.29
CA VAL A 346 21.40 7.19 2.72
C VAL A 346 21.18 7.19 1.21
N SER A 347 20.10 7.82 0.73
CA SER A 347 19.79 7.92 -0.70
C SER A 347 20.80 8.79 -1.44
N ILE A 348 21.21 9.92 -0.87
CA ILE A 348 22.20 10.82 -1.45
C ILE A 348 23.60 10.15 -1.46
N SER A 349 23.97 9.46 -0.37
CA SER A 349 25.26 8.74 -0.27
C SER A 349 25.32 7.45 -1.08
N ARG A 350 24.20 7.04 -1.71
CA ARG A 350 24.04 5.78 -2.48
C ARG A 350 24.24 4.49 -1.65
N ASP A 351 24.18 4.57 -0.33
CA ASP A 351 24.31 3.44 0.59
C ASP A 351 22.96 2.73 0.84
N THR A 352 22.23 2.41 -0.23
CA THR A 352 20.85 1.90 -0.20
C THR A 352 20.66 0.59 0.58
N LYS A 353 21.75 -0.13 0.89
CA LYS A 353 21.73 -1.35 1.73
C LYS A 353 21.05 -1.10 3.10
N TYR A 354 21.25 0.08 3.69
CA TYR A 354 20.64 0.42 4.98
C TYR A 354 19.12 0.58 4.91
N ILE A 355 18.58 0.95 3.75
CA ILE A 355 17.14 0.95 3.51
C ILE A 355 16.61 -0.48 3.60
N GLY A 356 17.24 -1.43 2.89
CA GLY A 356 16.87 -2.85 2.96
C GLY A 356 16.97 -3.42 4.37
N ILE A 357 18.09 -3.15 5.07
CA ILE A 357 18.30 -3.62 6.46
C ILE A 357 17.22 -3.07 7.39
N SER A 358 16.87 -1.79 7.29
CA SER A 358 15.85 -1.16 8.13
C SER A 358 14.46 -1.77 7.91
N TYR A 359 14.08 -2.04 6.65
CA TYR A 359 12.81 -2.68 6.33
C TYR A 359 12.73 -4.11 6.84
N VAL A 360 13.76 -4.92 6.59
CA VAL A 360 13.80 -6.31 7.05
C VAL A 360 13.85 -6.37 8.58
N GLY A 361 14.69 -5.55 9.23
CA GLY A 361 14.77 -5.49 10.69
C GLY A 361 13.47 -5.05 11.34
N GLY A 362 12.81 -4.02 10.77
CA GLY A 362 11.51 -3.57 11.25
C GLY A 362 10.42 -4.62 11.07
N SER A 363 10.41 -5.31 9.93
CA SER A 363 9.45 -6.38 9.68
C SER A 363 9.65 -7.58 10.62
N LEU A 364 10.88 -7.97 10.89
CA LEU A 364 11.18 -9.02 11.89
C LEU A 364 10.71 -8.60 13.28
N LEU A 365 10.96 -7.35 13.69
CA LEU A 365 10.45 -6.81 14.94
C LEU A 365 8.92 -6.86 14.99
N ASN A 366 8.25 -6.49 13.90
CA ASN A 366 6.79 -6.56 13.77
C ASN A 366 6.27 -7.99 14.01
N VAL A 367 6.87 -8.99 13.34
CA VAL A 367 6.50 -10.39 13.49
C VAL A 367 6.68 -10.86 14.93
N VAL A 368 7.83 -10.59 15.55
CA VAL A 368 8.11 -10.97 16.93
C VAL A 368 7.09 -10.34 17.88
N LEU A 369 6.82 -9.04 17.74
CA LEU A 369 5.84 -8.34 18.58
C LEU A 369 4.42 -8.87 18.37
N MET A 370 4.01 -9.18 17.13
CA MET A 370 2.70 -9.77 16.86
C MET A 370 2.52 -11.06 17.65
N PHE A 371 3.49 -11.99 17.58
CA PHE A 371 3.39 -13.27 18.30
C PHE A 371 3.42 -13.10 19.83
N LEU A 372 4.24 -12.20 20.35
CA LEU A 372 4.32 -11.95 21.79
C LEU A 372 3.04 -11.29 22.34
N LEU A 373 2.48 -10.34 21.61
CA LEU A 373 1.33 -9.55 22.07
C LEU A 373 -0.01 -10.21 21.78
N LEU A 374 -0.09 -11.13 20.79
CA LEU A 374 -1.36 -11.71 20.34
C LEU A 374 -2.09 -12.44 21.47
N GLN A 375 -1.36 -13.15 22.34
CA GLN A 375 -1.92 -13.88 23.46
C GLN A 375 -2.52 -12.96 24.54
N HIS A 376 -2.04 -11.72 24.66
CA HIS A 376 -2.46 -10.79 25.71
C HIS A 376 -3.43 -9.71 25.20
N LEU A 377 -3.25 -9.25 23.98
CA LEU A 377 -3.98 -8.11 23.42
C LEU A 377 -4.94 -8.49 22.28
N SER A 378 -5.00 -9.80 21.95
CA SER A 378 -5.87 -10.27 20.87
C SER A 378 -5.65 -9.44 19.60
N ILE A 379 -6.69 -8.96 18.94
CA ILE A 379 -6.64 -8.20 17.69
C ILE A 379 -5.81 -6.91 17.78
N LEU A 380 -5.74 -6.26 18.95
CA LEU A 380 -4.95 -5.03 19.15
C LEU A 380 -3.44 -5.27 19.04
N ALA A 381 -2.99 -6.51 19.20
CA ALA A 381 -1.59 -6.88 19.03
C ALA A 381 -1.05 -6.46 17.66
N VAL A 382 -1.84 -6.63 16.59
CA VAL A 382 -1.41 -6.39 15.21
C VAL A 382 -1.15 -4.91 14.93
N PRO A 383 -2.10 -3.98 15.15
CA PRO A 383 -1.84 -2.57 14.92
C PRO A 383 -0.76 -2.00 15.86
N ILE A 384 -0.67 -2.46 17.12
CA ILE A 384 0.35 -2.01 18.07
C ILE A 384 1.74 -2.49 17.62
N ALA A 385 1.91 -3.76 17.26
CA ALA A 385 3.17 -4.28 16.74
C ALA A 385 3.63 -3.51 15.50
N LEU A 386 2.70 -3.23 14.59
CA LEU A 386 2.97 -2.46 13.38
C LEU A 386 3.37 -1.00 13.71
N CYS A 387 2.74 -0.35 14.69
CA CYS A 387 3.13 0.98 15.15
C CYS A 387 4.57 1.00 15.66
N VAL A 388 4.90 0.11 16.60
CA VAL A 388 6.23 0.05 17.20
C VAL A 388 7.30 -0.24 16.15
N SER A 389 7.06 -1.20 15.26
CA SER A 389 8.01 -1.59 14.22
C SER A 389 8.24 -0.46 13.19
N ARG A 390 7.19 0.27 12.80
CA ARG A 390 7.32 1.40 11.85
C ARG A 390 8.05 2.59 12.47
N ILE A 391 7.77 2.90 13.73
CA ILE A 391 8.49 3.92 14.49
C ILE A 391 9.97 3.52 14.61
N PHE A 392 10.26 2.28 14.98
CA PHE A 392 11.63 1.75 15.04
C PHE A 392 12.34 1.86 13.68
N THR A 393 11.72 1.42 12.60
CA THR A 393 12.28 1.50 11.25
C THR A 393 12.59 2.95 10.85
N PHE A 394 11.69 3.89 11.14
CA PHE A 394 11.90 5.31 10.88
C PHE A 394 13.12 5.83 11.64
N PHE A 395 13.19 5.61 12.96
CA PHE A 395 14.28 6.11 13.78
C PHE A 395 15.63 5.46 13.42
N PHE A 396 15.65 4.15 13.18
CA PHE A 396 16.87 3.48 12.72
C PHE A 396 17.39 4.09 11.42
N LEU A 397 16.51 4.25 10.45
CA LEU A 397 16.87 4.81 9.14
C LEU A 397 17.29 6.29 9.27
N TYR A 398 16.60 7.08 10.11
CA TYR A 398 16.93 8.47 10.38
C TYR A 398 18.32 8.62 11.03
N VAL A 399 18.64 7.81 12.04
CA VAL A 399 19.95 7.83 12.71
C VAL A 399 21.08 7.47 11.74
N VAL A 400 20.90 6.41 10.95
CA VAL A 400 21.91 6.00 9.95
C VAL A 400 22.06 7.06 8.85
N SER A 401 20.96 7.64 8.41
CA SER A 401 20.93 8.70 7.39
C SER A 401 21.64 9.97 7.86
N ASN A 402 21.41 10.38 9.12
CA ASN A 402 22.03 11.58 9.70
C ASN A 402 23.54 11.45 9.90
N LYS A 403 24.07 10.23 10.06
CA LYS A 403 25.54 9.99 10.06
C LYS A 403 26.17 10.27 8.69
N LYS A 404 25.39 10.25 7.60
CA LYS A 404 25.86 10.52 6.25
C LYS A 404 25.66 11.98 5.85
N ILE A 405 24.45 12.49 6.08
CA ILE A 405 24.06 13.88 5.82
C ILE A 405 23.15 14.30 6.96
N GLU A 406 23.58 15.30 7.73
CA GLU A 406 22.83 15.80 8.88
C GLU A 406 21.58 16.55 8.41
N LEU A 407 20.40 15.98 8.71
CA LEU A 407 19.09 16.57 8.50
C LEU A 407 18.45 16.81 9.86
N LYS A 408 18.35 18.07 10.28
CA LYS A 408 17.72 18.46 11.57
C LYS A 408 16.21 18.48 11.45
N LEU A 409 15.60 17.28 11.31
CA LEU A 409 14.13 17.16 11.22
C LEU A 409 13.47 17.30 12.59
N PRO A 410 12.28 17.92 12.67
CA PRO A 410 11.51 18.04 13.91
C PRO A 410 10.76 16.73 14.22
N ILE A 411 11.49 15.73 14.69
CA ILE A 411 11.00 14.37 14.96
C ILE A 411 10.00 14.32 16.14
N ASP A 412 9.96 15.36 17.00
CA ASP A 412 8.96 15.55 18.04
C ASP A 412 7.53 15.51 17.50
N LEU A 413 7.30 15.92 16.25
CA LEU A 413 6.00 15.85 15.59
C LEU A 413 5.49 14.43 15.41
N ILE A 414 6.36 13.42 15.31
CA ILE A 414 5.97 12.01 15.29
C ILE A 414 5.41 11.61 16.66
N GLY A 415 6.02 12.11 17.74
CA GLY A 415 5.49 11.94 19.09
C GLY A 415 4.10 12.56 19.25
N VAL A 416 3.91 13.80 18.75
CA VAL A 416 2.58 14.46 18.74
C VAL A 416 1.56 13.64 17.96
N LEU A 417 1.90 13.17 16.75
CA LEU A 417 1.03 12.30 15.94
C LEU A 417 0.59 11.05 16.72
N THR A 418 1.57 10.40 17.37
CA THR A 418 1.33 9.16 18.12
C THR A 418 0.42 9.41 19.32
N LEU A 419 0.71 10.45 20.11
CA LEU A 419 -0.10 10.84 21.28
C LEU A 419 -1.54 11.17 20.90
N VAL A 420 -1.72 11.95 19.84
CA VAL A 420 -3.05 12.33 19.33
C VAL A 420 -3.82 11.09 18.89
N ALA A 421 -3.20 10.20 18.14
CA ALA A 421 -3.87 8.99 17.65
C ALA A 421 -4.21 8.03 18.80
N VAL A 422 -3.33 7.86 19.80
CA VAL A 422 -3.61 7.05 21.00
C VAL A 422 -4.75 7.68 21.82
N PHE A 423 -4.78 8.99 21.95
CA PHE A 423 -5.89 9.67 22.65
C PHE A 423 -7.24 9.42 21.95
N ILE A 424 -7.28 9.54 20.60
CA ILE A 424 -8.50 9.27 19.84
C ILE A 424 -8.87 7.78 19.90
N PHE A 425 -7.87 6.88 19.93
CA PHE A 425 -8.11 5.45 20.15
C PHE A 425 -8.86 5.22 21.48
N LEU A 426 -8.41 5.85 22.57
CA LEU A 426 -9.09 5.73 23.88
C LEU A 426 -10.54 6.25 23.81
N LEU A 427 -10.77 7.40 23.16
CA LEU A 427 -12.12 7.93 22.96
C LEU A 427 -13.05 6.95 22.21
N ASN A 428 -12.56 6.34 21.15
CA ASN A 428 -13.35 5.38 20.37
C ASN A 428 -13.52 4.04 21.14
N TYR A 429 -12.53 3.63 21.90
CA TYR A 429 -12.58 2.44 22.75
C TYR A 429 -13.67 2.57 23.83
N TYR A 430 -13.78 3.74 24.48
CA TYR A 430 -14.82 4.03 25.46
C TYR A 430 -16.16 4.44 24.81
N LYS A 431 -16.30 4.34 23.48
CA LYS A 431 -17.55 4.61 22.72
C LYS A 431 -18.17 5.97 23.06
N THR A 432 -17.36 7.02 23.15
CA THR A 432 -17.81 8.38 23.50
C THR A 432 -18.85 8.92 22.50
N GLY A 433 -19.76 9.76 22.97
CA GLY A 433 -20.81 10.35 22.15
C GLY A 433 -20.27 11.32 21.09
N LEU A 434 -21.05 11.56 20.03
CA LEU A 434 -20.68 12.42 18.90
C LEU A 434 -20.25 13.82 19.35
N LEU A 435 -20.95 14.43 20.32
CA LEU A 435 -20.66 15.78 20.79
C LEU A 435 -19.27 15.87 21.42
N ILE A 436 -18.88 14.89 22.25
CA ILE A 436 -17.55 14.82 22.85
C ILE A 436 -16.50 14.71 21.75
N ARG A 437 -16.72 13.86 20.72
CA ARG A 437 -15.79 13.68 19.61
C ARG A 437 -15.65 14.93 18.75
N VAL A 438 -16.72 15.67 18.49
CA VAL A 438 -16.67 16.96 17.76
C VAL A 438 -15.91 18.00 18.57
N CYS A 439 -16.19 18.11 19.88
CA CYS A 439 -15.44 19.00 20.76
C CYS A 439 -13.95 18.66 20.79
N THR A 440 -13.60 17.37 20.89
CA THR A 440 -12.20 16.91 20.87
C THR A 440 -11.54 17.15 19.53
N PHE A 441 -12.24 16.99 18.41
CA PHE A 441 -11.74 17.35 17.08
C PHE A 441 -11.31 18.83 17.02
N VAL A 442 -12.19 19.75 17.46
CA VAL A 442 -11.90 21.18 17.46
C VAL A 442 -10.76 21.51 18.41
N CYS A 443 -10.77 20.97 19.63
CA CYS A 443 -9.73 21.23 20.64
C CYS A 443 -8.36 20.71 20.19
N LEU A 444 -8.27 19.44 19.72
CA LEU A 444 -7.01 18.85 19.29
C LEU A 444 -6.45 19.56 18.04
N SER A 445 -7.31 19.86 17.07
CA SER A 445 -6.87 20.60 15.88
C SER A 445 -6.33 21.97 16.22
N SER A 446 -7.01 22.70 17.11
CA SER A 446 -6.56 24.02 17.60
C SER A 446 -5.25 23.92 18.38
N LEU A 447 -5.14 22.97 19.31
CA LEU A 447 -3.93 22.74 20.10
C LEU A 447 -2.73 22.40 19.23
N VAL A 448 -2.89 21.50 18.24
CA VAL A 448 -1.83 21.12 17.31
C VAL A 448 -1.41 22.31 16.44
N CYS A 449 -2.36 23.07 15.92
CA CYS A 449 -2.06 24.30 15.17
C CYS A 449 -1.32 25.33 16.02
N CYS A 450 -1.76 25.55 17.26
CA CYS A 450 -1.09 26.45 18.21
C CYS A 450 0.33 25.95 18.56
N TYR A 451 0.50 24.65 18.83
CA TYR A 451 1.81 24.06 19.12
C TYR A 451 2.79 24.27 17.95
N ILE A 452 2.37 23.96 16.73
CA ILE A 452 3.22 24.10 15.55
C ILE A 452 3.49 25.57 15.24
N GLN A 453 2.51 26.45 15.45
CA GLN A 453 2.70 27.89 15.32
C GLN A 453 3.73 28.41 16.33
N TYR A 454 3.58 28.04 17.60
CA TYR A 454 4.51 28.46 18.66
C TYR A 454 5.92 27.94 18.41
N ARG A 455 6.08 26.65 18.08
CA ARG A 455 7.37 25.98 17.94
C ARG A 455 8.11 26.33 16.66
N TYR A 456 7.39 26.54 15.56
CA TYR A 456 7.97 26.67 14.20
C TYR A 456 7.65 28.00 13.52
N ASN A 457 6.91 28.90 14.17
CA ASN A 457 6.49 30.22 13.66
C ASN A 457 5.90 30.17 12.22
N TYR A 458 5.00 29.23 11.99
CA TYR A 458 4.54 28.79 10.67
C TYR A 458 3.73 29.85 9.92
N MET A 459 2.93 30.67 10.63
CA MET A 459 2.08 31.71 10.00
C MET A 459 2.90 32.80 9.32
N SER A 460 4.07 33.13 9.86
CA SER A 460 4.96 34.11 9.21
C SER A 460 5.46 33.61 7.86
N VAL A 461 5.67 32.27 7.73
CA VAL A 461 6.15 31.64 6.51
C VAL A 461 5.05 31.56 5.45
N ILE A 462 3.83 31.18 5.83
CA ILE A 462 2.66 31.15 4.92
C ILE A 462 2.35 32.56 4.44
N ARG A 463 2.38 33.54 5.33
CA ARG A 463 2.15 34.96 4.99
C ARG A 463 3.17 35.47 3.96
N LEU A 464 4.45 35.13 4.12
CA LEU A 464 5.50 35.48 3.16
C LEU A 464 5.30 34.79 1.80
N GLN A 465 4.92 33.52 1.78
CA GLN A 465 4.65 32.78 0.54
C GLN A 465 3.41 33.33 -0.19
N ILE A 466 2.35 33.69 0.52
CA ILE A 466 1.17 34.33 -0.07
C ILE A 466 1.55 35.71 -0.65
N ILE A 467 2.34 36.50 0.06
CA ILE A 467 2.82 37.80 -0.42
C ILE A 467 3.71 37.62 -1.67
N GLU A 468 4.61 36.64 -1.69
CA GLU A 468 5.42 36.33 -2.89
C GLU A 468 4.58 35.88 -4.09
N LEU A 469 3.55 35.05 -3.86
CA LEU A 469 2.63 34.62 -4.92
C LEU A 469 1.82 35.80 -5.48
N ILE A 470 1.37 36.71 -4.61
CA ILE A 470 0.67 37.94 -5.02
C ILE A 470 1.62 38.84 -5.81
N HIS A 471 2.88 38.99 -5.37
CA HIS A 471 3.88 39.79 -6.09
C HIS A 471 4.27 39.17 -7.46
N LYS A 472 4.40 37.84 -7.54
CA LYS A 472 4.62 37.15 -8.81
C LYS A 472 3.44 37.29 -9.78
N ARG A 473 2.20 37.24 -9.29
CA ARG A 473 1.02 37.51 -10.14
C ARG A 473 0.97 38.94 -10.64
N LYS A 474 1.35 39.93 -9.80
CA LYS A 474 1.40 41.35 -10.24
C LYS A 474 2.54 41.67 -11.21
N LYS A 475 3.56 40.83 -11.36
CA LYS A 475 4.64 40.99 -12.35
C LYS A 475 4.34 40.30 -13.69
N VAL A 476 3.27 39.53 -13.79
CA VAL A 476 2.85 38.77 -15.00
C VAL A 476 1.57 39.40 -15.61
N SER A 477 0.89 40.26 -14.87
CA SER A 477 -0.16 41.18 -15.38
C SER A 477 0.46 42.55 -15.70
#